data_be92749e3cc836302ce39d4f46587146
#
_entry.id   be92749e3cc836302ce39d4f46587146
#
_cell.length_a   1.000
_cell.length_b   1.000
_cell.length_c   1.000
_cell.angle_alpha   90.00
_cell.angle_beta   90.00
_cell.angle_gamma   90.00
#
_symmetry.space_group_name_H-M   'P 1'
#
loop_
_entity.id
_entity.type
_entity.pdbx_description
1 polymer ?
#
loop_
_entity_poly.entity_id
_entity_poly.type
_entity_poly.pdbx_seq_one_letter_code
_entity_poly.pdbx_strand_id
1 'polypeptide(L)'
;MIGMGTALITRAIAFASTLMMSIAIVGSLPKFKERRQRYFTEAATAGNLHRMQLLNLAGVSVNSRDGRRAPLFLAAGEGHLSAARYLLDQGADVNAIDSTGNTALTEATYYGHVPIIKELLLRGANINSLSNVGTPLDIALSRNNDAVADLLKHYGAKRASELH
;
A
#
# COMPACT_ATOMS: atom_id res chain seq x y z
N MET A 1 -16.46 -50.30 22.68
CA MET A 1 -16.89 -48.87 22.66
C MET A 1 -15.87 -47.90 22.09
N ILE A 2 -14.85 -48.31 21.36
CA ILE A 2 -13.77 -47.43 20.84
C ILE A 2 -14.03 -46.98 19.39
N GLY A 3 -14.99 -47.58 18.69
CA GLY A 3 -15.19 -47.32 17.25
C GLY A 3 -16.08 -46.13 16.86
N MET A 4 -16.83 -45.53 17.79
CA MET A 4 -17.74 -44.42 17.45
C MET A 4 -17.08 -43.04 17.51
N GLY A 5 -16.04 -42.90 18.33
CA GLY A 5 -15.29 -41.64 18.45
C GLY A 5 -14.42 -41.31 17.24
N THR A 6 -13.78 -42.34 16.66
CA THR A 6 -12.89 -42.15 15.51
C THR A 6 -13.67 -41.81 14.23
N ALA A 7 -14.87 -42.37 14.03
CA ALA A 7 -15.72 -42.06 12.88
C ALA A 7 -16.27 -40.62 12.93
N LEU A 8 -16.57 -40.07 14.13
CA LEU A 8 -17.03 -38.70 14.28
C LEU A 8 -15.89 -37.67 14.03
N ILE A 9 -14.68 -37.98 14.52
CA ILE A 9 -13.49 -37.13 14.32
C ILE A 9 -13.11 -37.12 12.84
N THR A 10 -13.12 -38.27 12.16
CA THR A 10 -12.80 -38.35 10.74
C THR A 10 -13.85 -37.61 9.88
N ARG A 11 -15.13 -37.65 10.23
CA ARG A 11 -16.18 -36.88 9.56
C ARG A 11 -16.05 -35.39 9.81
N ALA A 12 -15.70 -34.97 11.03
CA ALA A 12 -15.45 -33.54 11.36
C ALA A 12 -14.25 -32.98 10.61
N ILE A 13 -13.15 -33.74 10.50
CA ILE A 13 -11.97 -33.36 9.72
C ILE A 13 -12.28 -33.28 8.22
N ALA A 14 -13.03 -34.25 7.67
CA ALA A 14 -13.46 -34.24 6.27
C ALA A 14 -14.38 -33.06 5.98
N PHE A 15 -15.29 -32.71 6.90
CA PHE A 15 -16.18 -31.55 6.75
C PHE A 15 -15.44 -30.23 6.85
N ALA A 16 -14.46 -30.11 7.76
CA ALA A 16 -13.60 -28.96 7.87
C ALA A 16 -12.72 -28.78 6.62
N SER A 17 -12.17 -29.87 6.06
CA SER A 17 -11.35 -29.80 4.85
C SER A 17 -12.17 -29.45 3.61
N THR A 18 -13.39 -29.96 3.46
CA THR A 18 -14.30 -29.58 2.35
C THR A 18 -14.79 -28.15 2.50
N LEU A 19 -15.07 -27.67 3.71
CA LEU A 19 -15.43 -26.27 3.97
C LEU A 19 -14.26 -25.34 3.67
N MET A 20 -13.05 -25.70 4.10
CA MET A 20 -11.81 -24.96 3.77
C MET A 20 -11.53 -24.92 2.28
N MET A 21 -11.70 -26.05 1.56
CA MET A 21 -11.58 -26.10 0.09
C MET A 21 -12.65 -25.24 -0.58
N SER A 22 -13.89 -25.28 -0.12
CA SER A 22 -14.97 -24.44 -0.66
C SER A 22 -14.70 -22.95 -0.43
N ILE A 23 -14.20 -22.59 0.75
CA ILE A 23 -13.81 -21.20 1.06
C ILE A 23 -12.62 -20.78 0.19
N ALA A 24 -11.62 -21.64 -0.03
CA ALA A 24 -10.48 -21.38 -0.90
C ALA A 24 -10.90 -21.21 -2.37
N ILE A 25 -11.80 -22.07 -2.86
CA ILE A 25 -12.32 -22.02 -4.24
C ILE A 25 -13.18 -20.77 -4.42
N VAL A 26 -14.10 -20.46 -3.50
CA VAL A 26 -14.91 -19.24 -3.54
C VAL A 26 -14.00 -18.01 -3.43
N GLY A 27 -12.96 -18.05 -2.57
CA GLY A 27 -11.98 -16.97 -2.42
C GLY A 27 -11.11 -16.74 -3.65
N SER A 28 -10.95 -17.74 -4.55
CA SER A 28 -10.20 -17.63 -5.80
C SER A 28 -11.02 -17.08 -6.97
N LEU A 29 -12.35 -16.99 -6.85
CA LEU A 29 -13.19 -16.40 -7.89
C LEU A 29 -12.81 -14.93 -8.14
N PRO A 30 -12.74 -14.48 -9.42
CA PRO A 30 -12.28 -13.14 -9.78
C PRO A 30 -13.00 -12.04 -9.00
N LYS A 31 -14.33 -12.08 -8.90
CA LYS A 31 -15.14 -11.09 -8.15
C LYS A 31 -14.77 -10.99 -6.65
N PHE A 32 -14.42 -12.13 -6.01
CA PHE A 32 -13.99 -12.12 -4.61
C PHE A 32 -12.55 -11.59 -4.45
N LYS A 33 -11.69 -11.85 -5.42
CA LYS A 33 -10.32 -11.31 -5.44
C LYS A 33 -10.35 -9.79 -5.57
N GLU A 34 -11.09 -9.25 -6.52
CA GLU A 34 -11.26 -7.80 -6.72
C GLU A 34 -11.86 -7.13 -5.48
N ARG A 35 -12.90 -7.74 -4.88
CA ARG A 35 -13.53 -7.21 -3.67
C ARG A 35 -12.55 -7.16 -2.49
N ARG A 36 -11.71 -8.18 -2.30
CA ARG A 36 -10.69 -8.16 -1.24
C ARG A 36 -9.60 -7.13 -1.50
N GLN A 37 -9.19 -6.97 -2.76
CA GLN A 37 -8.24 -5.91 -3.14
C GLN A 37 -8.79 -4.53 -2.83
N ARG A 38 -10.05 -4.27 -3.19
CA ARG A 38 -10.74 -3.03 -2.86
C ARG A 38 -10.79 -2.78 -1.34
N TYR A 39 -11.14 -3.78 -0.54
CA TYR A 39 -11.11 -3.64 0.92
C TYR A 39 -9.72 -3.38 1.48
N PHE A 40 -8.67 -3.88 0.82
CA PHE A 40 -7.30 -3.62 1.23
C PHE A 40 -6.91 -2.16 0.95
N THR A 41 -7.24 -1.63 -0.22
CA THR A 41 -6.99 -0.22 -0.55
C THR A 41 -7.82 0.73 0.33
N GLU A 42 -9.09 0.42 0.58
CA GLU A 42 -9.92 1.14 1.55
C GLU A 42 -9.31 1.14 2.97
N ALA A 43 -8.77 0.00 3.42
CA ALA A 43 -8.09 -0.11 4.71
C ALA A 43 -6.80 0.73 4.74
N ALA A 44 -6.05 0.81 3.64
CA ALA A 44 -4.86 1.66 3.52
C ALA A 44 -5.22 3.15 3.57
N THR A 45 -6.28 3.57 2.85
CA THR A 45 -6.81 4.94 2.89
C THR A 45 -7.30 5.33 4.29
N ALA A 46 -7.90 4.39 5.02
CA ALA A 46 -8.38 4.63 6.39
C ALA A 46 -7.29 4.45 7.47
N GLY A 47 -6.06 4.08 7.11
CA GLY A 47 -4.99 3.77 8.06
C GLY A 47 -5.28 2.56 8.96
N ASN A 48 -6.22 1.70 8.60
CA ASN A 48 -6.63 0.55 9.41
C ASN A 48 -5.64 -0.61 9.27
N LEU A 49 -4.56 -0.53 10.04
CA LEU A 49 -3.46 -1.49 10.02
C LEU A 49 -3.93 -2.92 10.28
N HIS A 50 -4.82 -3.12 11.26
CA HIS A 50 -5.32 -4.45 11.60
C HIS A 50 -6.07 -5.11 10.43
N ARG A 51 -6.93 -4.35 9.76
CA ARG A 51 -7.66 -4.83 8.58
C ARG A 51 -6.72 -5.14 7.40
N MET A 52 -5.68 -4.31 7.20
CA MET A 52 -4.64 -4.57 6.20
C MET A 52 -3.89 -5.87 6.48
N GLN A 53 -3.50 -6.10 7.74
CA GLN A 53 -2.82 -7.33 8.16
C GLN A 53 -3.67 -8.57 7.90
N LEU A 54 -4.94 -8.56 8.29
CA LEU A 54 -5.87 -9.67 8.05
C LEU A 54 -6.05 -9.97 6.56
N LEU A 55 -6.21 -8.95 5.73
CA LEU A 55 -6.38 -9.10 4.29
C LEU A 55 -5.10 -9.59 3.61
N ASN A 56 -3.92 -9.13 4.06
CA ASN A 56 -2.64 -9.62 3.55
C ASN A 56 -2.42 -11.10 3.92
N LEU A 57 -2.72 -11.51 5.16
CA LEU A 57 -2.72 -12.92 5.57
C LEU A 57 -3.71 -13.77 4.75
N ALA A 58 -4.81 -13.19 4.28
CA ALA A 58 -5.75 -13.81 3.37
C ALA A 58 -5.27 -13.83 1.90
N GLY A 59 -4.00 -13.47 1.64
CA GLY A 59 -3.36 -13.53 0.33
C GLY A 59 -3.62 -12.33 -0.58
N VAL A 60 -4.05 -11.18 -0.03
CA VAL A 60 -4.15 -9.93 -0.81
C VAL A 60 -2.75 -9.33 -0.93
N SER A 61 -2.29 -9.09 -2.16
CA SER A 61 -0.98 -8.48 -2.39
C SER A 61 -0.96 -7.02 -1.94
N VAL A 62 0.12 -6.59 -1.29
CA VAL A 62 0.36 -5.20 -0.90
C VAL A 62 0.55 -4.27 -2.10
N ASN A 63 0.91 -4.83 -3.26
CA ASN A 63 1.03 -4.11 -4.53
C ASN A 63 -0.25 -4.17 -5.39
N SER A 64 -1.34 -4.73 -4.84
CA SER A 64 -2.62 -4.77 -5.56
C SER A 64 -3.18 -3.36 -5.72
N ARG A 65 -3.67 -3.06 -6.92
CA ARG A 65 -4.26 -1.75 -7.22
C ARG A 65 -5.78 -1.87 -7.27
N ASP A 66 -6.48 -0.91 -6.67
CA ASP A 66 -7.89 -0.67 -6.91
C ASP A 66 -8.00 0.45 -7.95
N GLY A 67 -8.17 0.06 -9.20
CA GLY A 67 -8.11 1.00 -10.31
C GLY A 67 -6.68 1.48 -10.61
N ARG A 68 -6.34 2.75 -10.29
CA ARG A 68 -5.10 3.39 -10.72
C ARG A 68 -4.04 3.52 -9.63
N ARG A 69 -4.41 3.39 -8.35
CA ARG A 69 -3.55 3.74 -7.21
C ARG A 69 -3.15 2.53 -6.39
N ALA A 70 -1.89 2.51 -5.96
CA ALA A 70 -1.36 1.50 -5.06
C ALA A 70 -1.74 1.83 -3.59
N PRO A 71 -1.86 0.84 -2.69
CA PRO A 71 -2.16 1.08 -1.27
C PRO A 71 -1.17 2.03 -0.59
N LEU A 72 0.13 1.95 -0.94
CA LEU A 72 1.16 2.84 -0.41
C LEU A 72 0.91 4.31 -0.78
N PHE A 73 0.47 4.56 -2.01
CA PHE A 73 0.11 5.90 -2.47
C PHE A 73 -1.03 6.49 -1.63
N LEU A 74 -2.08 5.69 -1.38
CA LEU A 74 -3.24 6.12 -0.59
C LEU A 74 -2.87 6.37 0.88
N ALA A 75 -2.13 5.45 1.51
CA ALA A 75 -1.64 5.63 2.87
C ALA A 75 -0.74 6.87 3.02
N ALA A 76 0.06 7.16 1.99
CA ALA A 76 0.97 8.30 1.97
C ALA A 76 0.22 9.64 1.85
N GLY A 77 -0.81 9.70 1.01
CA GLY A 77 -1.64 10.89 0.83
C GLY A 77 -2.49 11.23 2.05
N GLU A 78 -3.00 10.21 2.74
CA GLU A 78 -3.84 10.38 3.95
C GLU A 78 -3.01 10.55 5.25
N GLY A 79 -1.68 10.51 5.18
CA GLY A 79 -0.82 10.73 6.33
C GLY A 79 -0.65 9.54 7.29
N HIS A 80 -1.00 8.34 6.87
CA HIS A 80 -0.99 7.14 7.70
C HIS A 80 0.39 6.46 7.76
N LEU A 81 1.30 7.01 8.56
CA LEU A 81 2.69 6.52 8.67
C LEU A 81 2.78 5.02 9.03
N SER A 82 1.97 4.54 9.98
CA SER A 82 1.99 3.13 10.39
C SER A 82 1.56 2.18 9.27
N ALA A 83 0.57 2.58 8.46
CA ALA A 83 0.13 1.83 7.30
C ALA A 83 1.19 1.85 6.19
N ALA A 84 1.81 3.01 5.94
CA ALA A 84 2.88 3.15 4.97
C ALA A 84 4.10 2.28 5.34
N ARG A 85 4.54 2.29 6.60
CA ARG A 85 5.60 1.41 7.11
C ARG A 85 5.27 -0.06 6.91
N TYR A 86 4.09 -0.47 7.32
CA TYR A 86 3.64 -1.85 7.14
C TYR A 86 3.70 -2.27 5.67
N LEU A 87 3.19 -1.46 4.75
CA LEU A 87 3.23 -1.75 3.32
C LEU A 87 4.65 -1.91 2.80
N LEU A 88 5.56 -1.01 3.19
CA LEU A 88 6.98 -1.06 2.82
C LEU A 88 7.68 -2.30 3.39
N ASP A 89 7.39 -2.66 4.65
CA ASP A 89 7.92 -3.87 5.30
C ASP A 89 7.42 -5.17 4.63
N GLN A 90 6.23 -5.14 4.03
CA GLN A 90 5.67 -6.24 3.25
C GLN A 90 6.08 -6.22 1.76
N GLY A 91 7.01 -5.36 1.36
CA GLY A 91 7.55 -5.30 0.00
C GLY A 91 6.68 -4.51 -0.98
N ALA A 92 5.98 -3.48 -0.51
CA ALA A 92 5.34 -2.54 -1.42
C ALA A 92 6.40 -1.80 -2.24
N ASP A 93 6.13 -1.65 -3.54
CA ASP A 93 6.99 -0.89 -4.44
C ASP A 93 6.94 0.60 -4.08
N VAL A 94 8.04 1.10 -3.50
CA VAL A 94 8.19 2.48 -3.05
C VAL A 94 8.11 3.49 -4.20
N ASN A 95 8.46 3.05 -5.43
CA ASN A 95 8.49 3.87 -6.64
C ASN A 95 7.31 3.58 -7.58
N ALA A 96 6.28 2.87 -7.11
CA ALA A 96 5.07 2.64 -7.90
C ALA A 96 4.46 3.97 -8.34
N ILE A 97 4.17 4.08 -9.63
CA ILE A 97 3.55 5.28 -10.23
C ILE A 97 2.06 5.05 -10.51
N ASP A 98 1.26 6.10 -10.42
CA ASP A 98 -0.10 6.13 -10.94
C ASP A 98 -0.13 6.48 -12.45
N SER A 99 -1.31 6.67 -13.01
CA SER A 99 -1.49 7.02 -14.44
C SER A 99 -0.98 8.41 -14.82
N THR A 100 -0.63 9.24 -13.84
CA THR A 100 -0.13 10.62 -14.04
C THR A 100 1.36 10.75 -13.70
N GLY A 101 2.04 9.62 -13.39
CA GLY A 101 3.43 9.58 -12.99
C GLY A 101 3.67 9.92 -11.51
N ASN A 102 2.61 10.11 -10.72
CA ASN A 102 2.75 10.40 -9.31
C ASN A 102 3.15 9.15 -8.52
N THR A 103 4.03 9.34 -7.54
CA THR A 103 4.48 8.32 -6.58
C THR A 103 3.89 8.59 -5.20
N ALA A 104 4.06 7.65 -4.26
CA ALA A 104 3.74 7.89 -2.86
C ALA A 104 4.50 9.10 -2.27
N LEU A 105 5.74 9.35 -2.74
CA LEU A 105 6.54 10.51 -2.33
C LEU A 105 5.94 11.83 -2.83
N THR A 106 5.51 11.91 -4.09
CA THR A 106 4.87 13.12 -4.63
C THR A 106 3.57 13.42 -3.90
N GLU A 107 2.79 12.39 -3.57
CA GLU A 107 1.52 12.54 -2.85
C GLU A 107 1.76 13.01 -1.39
N ALA A 108 2.67 12.35 -0.65
CA ALA A 108 3.04 12.78 0.68
C ALA A 108 3.60 14.22 0.71
N THR A 109 4.31 14.62 -0.33
CA THR A 109 4.83 15.98 -0.50
C THR A 109 3.71 16.98 -0.73
N TYR A 110 2.73 16.65 -1.60
CA TYR A 110 1.59 17.50 -1.89
C TYR A 110 0.79 17.85 -0.64
N TYR A 111 0.59 16.88 0.26
CA TYR A 111 -0.13 17.08 1.52
C TYR A 111 0.76 17.48 2.69
N GLY A 112 2.09 17.50 2.53
CA GLY A 112 3.04 17.95 3.56
C GLY A 112 3.29 16.94 4.68
N HIS A 113 3.14 15.65 4.43
CA HIS A 113 3.32 14.59 5.44
C HIS A 113 4.80 14.27 5.69
N VAL A 114 5.50 15.17 6.37
CA VAL A 114 6.95 15.08 6.65
C VAL A 114 7.41 13.73 7.19
N PRO A 115 6.73 13.08 8.17
CA PRO A 115 7.14 11.77 8.66
C PRO A 115 7.15 10.69 7.58
N ILE A 116 6.17 10.73 6.67
CA ILE A 116 6.06 9.76 5.57
C ILE A 116 7.10 10.06 4.49
N ILE A 117 7.33 11.33 4.15
CA ILE A 117 8.39 11.74 3.21
C ILE A 117 9.73 11.18 3.66
N LYS A 118 10.09 11.35 4.94
CA LYS A 118 11.33 10.80 5.51
C LYS A 118 11.38 9.27 5.41
N GLU A 119 10.30 8.58 5.76
CA GLU A 119 10.23 7.12 5.67
C GLU A 119 10.40 6.63 4.23
N LEU A 120 9.70 7.24 3.27
CA LEU A 120 9.81 6.88 1.85
C LEU A 120 11.23 7.08 1.31
N LEU A 121 11.88 8.20 1.66
CA LEU A 121 13.28 8.46 1.27
C LEU A 121 14.25 7.44 1.88
N LEU A 122 14.07 7.07 3.15
CA LEU A 122 14.85 6.02 3.81
C LEU A 122 14.68 4.66 3.14
N ARG A 123 13.53 4.39 2.53
CA ARG A 123 13.23 3.15 1.80
C ARG A 123 13.57 3.22 0.30
N GLY A 124 14.29 4.25 -0.15
CA GLY A 124 14.80 4.37 -1.51
C GLY A 124 13.78 4.94 -2.52
N ALA A 125 12.85 5.76 -2.06
CA ALA A 125 12.00 6.51 -2.98
C ALA A 125 12.85 7.44 -3.87
N ASN A 126 12.54 7.45 -5.16
CA ASN A 126 13.18 8.36 -6.10
C ASN A 126 12.78 9.80 -5.81
N ILE A 127 13.69 10.54 -5.20
CA ILE A 127 13.48 11.95 -4.79
C ILE A 127 13.24 12.89 -5.98
N ASN A 128 13.67 12.49 -7.18
CA ASN A 128 13.55 13.24 -8.42
C ASN A 128 12.53 12.58 -9.39
N SER A 129 11.57 11.81 -8.86
CA SER A 129 10.50 11.24 -9.69
C SER A 129 9.75 12.35 -10.42
N LEU A 130 9.64 12.21 -11.75
CA LEU A 130 8.97 13.21 -12.59
C LEU A 130 7.51 12.78 -12.82
N SER A 131 6.59 13.66 -12.49
CA SER A 131 5.16 13.52 -12.78
C SER A 131 4.68 14.64 -13.72
N ASN A 132 3.41 14.60 -14.10
CA ASN A 132 2.81 15.64 -14.95
C ASN A 132 2.83 17.05 -14.31
N VAL A 133 3.03 17.12 -12.99
CA VAL A 133 3.08 18.38 -12.23
C VAL A 133 4.51 18.78 -11.78
N GLY A 134 5.52 18.00 -12.18
CA GLY A 134 6.92 18.22 -11.85
C GLY A 134 7.48 17.21 -10.85
N THR A 135 8.63 17.55 -10.28
CA THR A 135 9.30 16.75 -9.24
C THR A 135 8.67 17.00 -7.85
N PRO A 136 8.98 16.15 -6.84
CA PRO A 136 8.58 16.44 -5.45
C PRO A 136 8.97 17.84 -4.99
N LEU A 137 10.15 18.34 -5.38
CA LEU A 137 10.58 19.70 -5.03
C LEU A 137 9.70 20.77 -5.71
N ASP A 138 9.34 20.61 -6.98
CA ASP A 138 8.44 21.53 -7.67
C ASP A 138 7.06 21.55 -7.00
N ILE A 139 6.56 20.39 -6.57
CA ILE A 139 5.30 20.26 -5.84
C ILE A 139 5.37 21.01 -4.51
N ALA A 140 6.42 20.81 -3.70
CA ALA A 140 6.57 21.49 -2.42
C ALA A 140 6.60 23.02 -2.58
N LEU A 141 7.33 23.52 -3.58
CA LEU A 141 7.42 24.95 -3.89
C LEU A 141 6.07 25.51 -4.37
N SER A 142 5.34 24.80 -5.25
CA SER A 142 4.02 25.23 -5.73
C SER A 142 2.96 25.26 -4.63
N ARG A 143 3.15 24.48 -3.57
CA ARG A 143 2.29 24.44 -2.38
C ARG A 143 2.71 25.44 -1.30
N ASN A 144 3.76 26.21 -1.52
CA ASN A 144 4.36 27.13 -0.54
C ASN A 144 4.73 26.43 0.78
N ASN A 145 5.14 25.15 0.70
CA ASN A 145 5.55 24.37 1.85
C ASN A 145 7.09 24.39 1.99
N ASP A 146 7.60 25.51 2.54
CA ASP A 146 9.03 25.74 2.67
C ASP A 146 9.73 24.66 3.52
N ALA A 147 9.06 24.16 4.57
CA ALA A 147 9.61 23.11 5.43
C ALA A 147 9.85 21.79 4.66
N VAL A 148 8.93 21.41 3.78
CA VAL A 148 9.08 20.24 2.92
C VAL A 148 10.08 20.50 1.80
N ALA A 149 10.07 21.69 1.21
CA ALA A 149 11.02 22.07 0.17
C ALA A 149 12.46 22.03 0.70
N ASP A 150 12.71 22.57 1.88
CA ASP A 150 14.04 22.57 2.52
C ASP A 150 14.47 21.15 2.91
N LEU A 151 13.55 20.34 3.42
CA LEU A 151 13.80 18.92 3.67
C LEU A 151 14.23 18.21 2.38
N LEU A 152 13.48 18.36 1.29
CA LEU A 152 13.79 17.72 0.02
C LEU A 152 15.12 18.19 -0.55
N LYS A 153 15.42 19.48 -0.50
CA LYS A 153 16.74 20.03 -0.90
C LYS A 153 17.88 19.43 -0.08
N HIS A 154 17.69 19.29 1.24
CA HIS A 154 18.68 18.66 2.12
C HIS A 154 18.98 17.21 1.70
N TYR A 155 18.00 16.50 1.16
CA TYR A 155 18.16 15.13 0.60
C TYR A 155 18.59 15.13 -0.88
N GLY A 156 18.91 16.29 -1.47
CA GLY A 156 19.43 16.39 -2.84
C GLY A 156 18.37 16.43 -3.93
N ALA A 157 17.13 16.83 -3.60
CA ALA A 157 16.07 17.00 -4.60
C ALA A 157 16.43 18.10 -5.60
N LYS A 158 16.07 17.85 -6.85
CA LYS A 158 16.22 18.78 -7.98
C LYS A 158 14.86 19.16 -8.53
N ARG A 159 14.77 20.35 -9.11
CA ARG A 159 13.62 20.76 -9.89
C ARG A 159 13.61 20.04 -11.25
N ALA A 160 12.44 19.95 -11.87
CA ALA A 160 12.32 19.36 -13.22
C ALA A 160 13.24 20.05 -14.23
N SER A 161 13.42 21.36 -14.11
CA SER A 161 14.32 22.16 -14.95
C SER A 161 15.81 21.86 -14.78
N GLU A 162 16.20 21.14 -13.73
CA GLU A 162 17.59 20.81 -13.38
C GLU A 162 17.95 19.35 -13.69
N LEU A 163 17.01 18.57 -14.24
CA LEU A 163 17.19 17.14 -14.54
C LEU A 163 17.70 16.85 -15.96
N HIS A 164 18.10 17.87 -16.72
CA HIS A 164 18.60 17.77 -18.10
C HIS A 164 20.10 17.71 -18.16
#